data_edadbbeeaa8bbe7c3209808445c5d275
#
_entry.id   edadbbeeaa8bbe7c3209808445c5d275
#
_cell.length_a   1.000
_cell.length_b   1.000
_cell.length_c   1.000
_cell.angle_alpha   90.00
_cell.angle_beta   90.00
_cell.angle_gamma   90.00
#
_symmetry.space_group_name_H-M   'P 1'
#
loop_
_entity.id
_entity.type
_entity.pdbx_description
1 polymer ?
#
loop_
_entity_poly.entity_id
_entity_poly.type
_entity_poly.pdbx_seq_one_letter_code
_entity_poly.pdbx_strand_id
1 'polypeptide(L)'
;MKLFEFKPKLVSCLKNYSKETFMADLMAGIIVGIVALPLAIAFGIASGVSPEKGIITAIIAGFIISLMGGSKVQIGGPTGAFIVIIYGIIQQYGEAGLIVATLMAGVLLVLLGVFKLGAVIKFIPYPIIVGFTSGIAVTIFTTQIADIFGLSFGDEKVPGDFIGKWMIYFRRFDTVNWWNTIVSIVSIIIIAISPKFSKKIPGSLIAIVVVTMAVYLMKTYGGIDCIPTIGDRFTIKSELPDAVVPALDWEAIKNLFPVAVTIAVLGAIESLLSATVADGVIGDRHDSNTELIAQGAANIVAPLFGGIPATGAIARTMTNINNGGKTPIAGIIHAIVLLLILLFLMPLAQYIPMACLAGVLVIVSYNMSGWRVFKALLKNPKSDVTVLLITFFLTVIFDLTVAIEIGLIIACILFMKRVMETTEISVITDEIDPNKESDLSVHEENIIVPKGVEVYEINGPYFFGIATKFEETMAQLGDNPQVRIVRMRKVPFIDSTGIHNLTNLCEMSQKDKITVILSGVNANVHKVLEKSGFYELLGKENICPNINVALERAKSLVE
;
A
#
# COMPACT_ATOMS: atom_id res chain seq x y z
N MET A 1 20.18 11.57 17.88
CA MET A 1 19.01 11.40 17.00
C MET A 1 18.73 12.75 16.37
N LYS A 2 18.97 12.95 15.05
CA LYS A 2 18.64 14.21 14.38
C LYS A 2 17.12 14.35 14.43
N LEU A 3 16.62 15.48 14.99
CA LEU A 3 15.21 15.81 15.01
C LEU A 3 14.62 15.69 13.59
N PHE A 4 13.35 15.29 13.51
CA PHE A 4 12.60 15.27 12.27
C PHE A 4 12.57 16.70 11.69
N GLU A 5 12.98 16.85 10.44
CA GLU A 5 12.97 18.13 9.73
C GLU A 5 11.80 18.14 8.75
N PHE A 6 10.73 18.84 9.11
CA PHE A 6 9.56 18.99 8.25
C PHE A 6 9.89 19.94 7.10
N LYS A 7 9.89 19.43 5.86
CA LYS A 7 10.30 20.17 4.66
C LYS A 7 9.26 20.04 3.54
N PRO A 8 8.18 20.83 3.57
CA PRO A 8 7.23 20.86 2.45
C PRO A 8 7.93 21.23 1.14
N LYS A 9 7.65 20.47 0.09
CA LYS A 9 8.23 20.72 -1.25
C LYS A 9 7.83 22.09 -1.82
N LEU A 10 6.69 22.62 -1.43
CA LEU A 10 6.27 23.99 -1.82
C LEU A 10 7.34 25.03 -1.51
N VAL A 11 7.92 24.99 -0.29
CA VAL A 11 8.94 25.96 0.13
C VAL A 11 10.18 25.91 -0.78
N SER A 12 10.59 24.71 -1.17
CA SER A 12 11.73 24.55 -2.08
C SER A 12 11.42 24.97 -3.52
N CYS A 13 10.18 24.75 -3.98
CA CYS A 13 9.73 25.12 -5.32
C CYS A 13 9.60 26.65 -5.49
N LEU A 14 9.19 27.35 -4.44
CA LEU A 14 9.01 28.82 -4.49
C LEU A 14 10.33 29.59 -4.65
N LYS A 15 11.48 29.01 -4.27
CA LYS A 15 12.79 29.69 -4.39
C LYS A 15 13.17 30.05 -5.82
N ASN A 16 12.75 29.23 -6.81
CA ASN A 16 13.10 29.42 -8.22
C ASN A 16 11.82 29.43 -9.10
N TYR A 17 10.74 30.04 -8.61
CA TYR A 17 9.45 30.01 -9.28
C TYR A 17 9.35 31.05 -10.38
N SER A 18 9.16 30.60 -11.63
CA SER A 18 9.08 31.49 -12.80
C SER A 18 7.64 31.70 -13.26
N LYS A 19 7.41 32.76 -14.07
CA LYS A 19 6.11 33.00 -14.70
C LYS A 19 5.67 31.85 -15.62
N GLU A 20 6.63 31.21 -16.29
CA GLU A 20 6.36 30.06 -17.17
C GLU A 20 5.91 28.85 -16.35
N THR A 21 6.56 28.60 -15.20
CA THR A 21 6.14 27.55 -14.26
C THR A 21 4.75 27.81 -13.71
N PHE A 22 4.46 29.07 -13.34
CA PHE A 22 3.11 29.46 -12.88
C PHE A 22 2.05 29.19 -13.94
N MET A 23 2.29 29.55 -15.21
CA MET A 23 1.32 29.31 -16.27
C MET A 23 1.10 27.82 -16.53
N ALA A 24 2.15 27.00 -16.44
CA ALA A 24 2.03 25.55 -16.55
C ALA A 24 1.22 24.96 -15.37
N ASP A 25 1.51 25.36 -14.14
CA ASP A 25 0.77 24.92 -12.95
C ASP A 25 -0.69 25.39 -12.96
N LEU A 26 -0.95 26.61 -13.45
CA LEU A 26 -2.28 27.17 -13.59
C LEU A 26 -3.13 26.30 -14.55
N MET A 27 -2.60 26.02 -15.73
CA MET A 27 -3.31 25.20 -16.73
C MET A 27 -3.53 23.79 -16.23
N ALA A 28 -2.51 23.18 -15.65
CA ALA A 28 -2.62 21.83 -15.10
C ALA A 28 -3.62 21.77 -13.94
N GLY A 29 -3.58 22.72 -13.01
CA GLY A 29 -4.48 22.80 -11.87
C GLY A 29 -5.95 22.97 -12.28
N ILE A 30 -6.24 23.82 -13.28
CA ILE A 30 -7.58 23.98 -13.84
C ILE A 30 -8.07 22.66 -14.44
N ILE A 31 -7.26 22.03 -15.29
CA ILE A 31 -7.64 20.77 -15.94
C ILE A 31 -7.89 19.70 -14.90
N VAL A 32 -6.99 19.54 -13.92
CA VAL A 32 -7.14 18.53 -12.86
C VAL A 32 -8.37 18.80 -12.00
N GLY A 33 -8.68 20.07 -11.70
CA GLY A 33 -9.88 20.45 -10.96
C GLY A 33 -11.18 20.02 -11.67
N ILE A 34 -11.27 20.30 -12.95
CA ILE A 34 -12.41 19.89 -13.78
C ILE A 34 -12.51 18.36 -13.86
N VAL A 35 -11.39 17.67 -14.05
CA VAL A 35 -11.29 16.20 -14.12
C VAL A 35 -11.67 15.51 -12.81
N ALA A 36 -11.29 16.11 -11.69
CA ALA A 36 -11.51 15.53 -10.37
C ALA A 36 -12.99 15.57 -9.94
N LEU A 37 -13.78 16.52 -10.46
CA LEU A 37 -15.16 16.73 -10.07
C LEU A 37 -16.05 15.48 -10.22
N PRO A 38 -16.14 14.82 -11.40
CA PRO A 38 -16.95 13.63 -11.57
C PRO A 38 -16.58 12.51 -10.61
N LEU A 39 -15.27 12.30 -10.43
CA LEU A 39 -14.76 11.25 -9.55
C LEU A 39 -15.03 11.54 -8.07
N ALA A 40 -14.91 12.80 -7.65
CA ALA A 40 -15.20 13.20 -6.27
C ALA A 40 -16.67 12.98 -5.92
N ILE A 41 -17.59 13.37 -6.82
CA ILE A 41 -19.03 13.12 -6.70
C ILE A 41 -19.32 11.61 -6.62
N ALA A 42 -18.78 10.85 -7.58
CA ALA A 42 -19.03 9.43 -7.68
C ALA A 42 -18.51 8.65 -6.46
N PHE A 43 -17.32 9.01 -5.95
CA PHE A 43 -16.75 8.39 -4.75
C PHE A 43 -17.56 8.72 -3.48
N GLY A 44 -18.05 9.96 -3.34
CA GLY A 44 -18.96 10.32 -2.24
C GLY A 44 -20.21 9.46 -2.25
N ILE A 45 -20.92 9.42 -3.36
CA ILE A 45 -22.17 8.65 -3.52
C ILE A 45 -21.93 7.15 -3.30
N ALA A 46 -20.90 6.58 -3.92
CA ALA A 46 -20.58 5.17 -3.78
C ALA A 46 -20.17 4.79 -2.35
N SER A 47 -19.64 5.74 -1.59
CA SER A 47 -19.32 5.59 -0.17
C SER A 47 -20.54 5.71 0.77
N GLY A 48 -21.72 5.98 0.22
CA GLY A 48 -22.96 6.14 1.01
C GLY A 48 -23.12 7.50 1.68
N VAL A 49 -22.39 8.52 1.21
CA VAL A 49 -22.51 9.91 1.67
C VAL A 49 -23.00 10.81 0.54
N SER A 50 -23.35 12.05 0.88
CA SER A 50 -23.81 13.03 -0.11
C SER A 50 -22.68 13.44 -1.07
N PRO A 51 -23.02 13.82 -2.33
CA PRO A 51 -22.04 14.09 -3.39
C PRO A 51 -21.08 15.23 -3.05
N GLU A 52 -21.54 16.26 -2.34
CA GLU A 52 -20.72 17.40 -1.92
C GLU A 52 -19.58 17.01 -0.99
N LYS A 53 -19.74 15.96 -0.14
CA LYS A 53 -18.69 15.51 0.79
C LYS A 53 -17.45 15.03 0.06
N GLY A 54 -17.63 14.39 -1.09
CA GLY A 54 -16.50 14.01 -1.95
C GLY A 54 -15.75 15.22 -2.50
N ILE A 55 -16.49 16.27 -2.92
CA ILE A 55 -15.90 17.51 -3.44
C ILE A 55 -15.21 18.28 -2.32
N ILE A 56 -15.83 18.42 -1.15
CA ILE A 56 -15.26 19.07 0.05
C ILE A 56 -13.93 18.40 0.42
N THR A 57 -13.90 17.08 0.37
CA THR A 57 -12.66 16.32 0.60
C THR A 57 -11.60 16.66 -0.42
N ALA A 58 -11.93 16.73 -1.71
CA ALA A 58 -10.97 17.08 -2.76
C ALA A 58 -10.45 18.51 -2.61
N ILE A 59 -11.29 19.45 -2.15
CA ILE A 59 -10.92 20.84 -1.88
C ILE A 59 -9.95 20.90 -0.69
N ILE A 60 -10.38 20.44 0.47
CA ILE A 60 -9.65 20.64 1.73
C ILE A 60 -8.40 19.76 1.77
N ALA A 61 -8.55 18.45 1.52
CA ALA A 61 -7.41 17.55 1.53
C ALA A 61 -6.46 17.83 0.37
N GLY A 62 -6.96 18.12 -0.83
CA GLY A 62 -6.13 18.50 -1.97
C GLY A 62 -5.30 19.75 -1.70
N PHE A 63 -5.90 20.77 -1.04
CA PHE A 63 -5.18 21.98 -0.62
C PHE A 63 -4.09 21.69 0.40
N ILE A 64 -4.43 20.99 1.50
CA ILE A 64 -3.49 20.71 2.59
C ILE A 64 -2.34 19.83 2.12
N ILE A 65 -2.62 18.76 1.36
CA ILE A 65 -1.59 17.87 0.82
C ILE A 65 -0.66 18.63 -0.11
N SER A 66 -1.18 19.50 -0.96
CA SER A 66 -0.34 20.33 -1.84
C SER A 66 0.47 21.37 -1.08
N LEU A 67 -0.09 21.96 -0.01
CA LEU A 67 0.60 22.98 0.81
C LEU A 67 1.73 22.37 1.64
N MET A 68 1.50 21.23 2.26
CA MET A 68 2.37 20.61 3.27
C MET A 68 3.13 19.37 2.77
N GLY A 69 2.82 18.86 1.58
CA GLY A 69 3.29 17.59 1.07
C GLY A 69 4.77 17.51 0.75
N GLY A 70 5.29 16.29 0.76
CA GLY A 70 6.66 15.95 0.42
C GLY A 70 6.87 15.69 -1.06
N SER A 71 5.85 15.72 -1.91
CA SER A 71 5.90 15.56 -3.36
C SER A 71 5.68 16.90 -4.07
N LYS A 72 6.30 17.08 -5.23
CA LYS A 72 6.14 18.31 -6.05
C LYS A 72 4.82 18.36 -6.80
N VAL A 73 4.27 17.22 -7.17
CA VAL A 73 3.18 17.14 -8.16
C VAL A 73 1.98 16.33 -7.70
N GLN A 74 2.03 15.79 -6.47
CA GLN A 74 0.95 14.96 -5.95
C GLN A 74 -0.34 15.75 -5.78
N ILE A 75 -1.46 15.16 -6.21
CA ILE A 75 -2.81 15.67 -6.01
C ILE A 75 -3.53 14.74 -5.04
N GLY A 76 -3.97 15.30 -3.92
CA GLY A 76 -4.74 14.56 -2.92
C GLY A 76 -6.25 14.69 -3.10
N GLY A 77 -6.99 13.83 -2.43
CA GLY A 77 -8.45 13.85 -2.38
C GLY A 77 -9.06 12.48 -2.14
N PRO A 78 -10.38 12.32 -2.28
CA PRO A 78 -11.04 11.03 -2.10
C PRO A 78 -10.61 10.06 -3.21
N THR A 79 -10.47 8.78 -2.86
CA THR A 79 -10.10 7.72 -3.81
C THR A 79 -11.08 6.55 -3.74
N GLY A 80 -11.11 5.75 -4.82
CA GLY A 80 -11.94 4.55 -4.88
C GLY A 80 -11.61 3.52 -3.82
N ALA A 81 -10.38 3.48 -3.33
CA ALA A 81 -9.94 2.53 -2.32
C ALA A 81 -10.68 2.66 -0.98
N PHE A 82 -11.10 3.86 -0.64
CA PHE A 82 -11.84 4.08 0.61
C PHE A 82 -13.34 3.81 0.53
N ILE A 83 -13.92 3.64 -0.67
CA ILE A 83 -15.37 3.47 -0.84
C ILE A 83 -15.93 2.39 0.08
N VAL A 84 -15.32 1.22 0.07
CA VAL A 84 -15.81 0.05 0.82
C VAL A 84 -15.72 0.27 2.33
N ILE A 85 -14.60 0.84 2.80
CA ILE A 85 -14.38 1.13 4.22
C ILE A 85 -15.38 2.17 4.69
N ILE A 86 -15.52 3.28 3.95
CA ILE A 86 -16.43 4.36 4.30
C ILE A 86 -17.86 3.84 4.36
N TYR A 87 -18.28 3.08 3.34
CA TYR A 87 -19.62 2.49 3.29
C TYR A 87 -19.89 1.60 4.52
N GLY A 88 -18.92 0.73 4.90
CA GLY A 88 -19.01 -0.10 6.09
C GLY A 88 -19.15 0.71 7.39
N ILE A 89 -18.35 1.77 7.54
CA ILE A 89 -18.42 2.65 8.72
C ILE A 89 -19.78 3.35 8.79
N ILE A 90 -20.27 3.89 7.66
CA ILE A 90 -21.57 4.58 7.59
C ILE A 90 -22.72 3.65 8.00
N GLN A 91 -22.68 2.38 7.55
CA GLN A 91 -23.71 1.40 7.89
C GLN A 91 -23.72 1.02 9.37
N GLN A 92 -22.56 0.95 10.02
CA GLN A 92 -22.43 0.50 11.41
C GLN A 92 -22.42 1.65 12.43
N TYR A 93 -21.77 2.76 12.13
CA TYR A 93 -21.47 3.84 13.07
C TYR A 93 -22.00 5.21 12.61
N GLY A 94 -22.59 5.28 11.42
CA GLY A 94 -23.08 6.54 10.85
C GLY A 94 -21.97 7.54 10.48
N GLU A 95 -22.38 8.77 10.16
CA GLU A 95 -21.44 9.83 9.77
C GLU A 95 -20.54 10.30 10.91
N ALA A 96 -21.04 10.33 12.15
CA ALA A 96 -20.24 10.71 13.31
C ALA A 96 -19.08 9.72 13.54
N GLY A 97 -19.34 8.41 13.37
CA GLY A 97 -18.30 7.40 13.42
C GLY A 97 -17.25 7.56 12.33
N LEU A 98 -17.66 7.95 11.11
CA LEU A 98 -16.74 8.22 10.02
C LEU A 98 -15.80 9.40 10.33
N ILE A 99 -16.33 10.49 10.89
CA ILE A 99 -15.53 11.65 11.29
C ILE A 99 -14.48 11.22 12.32
N VAL A 100 -14.88 10.51 13.37
CA VAL A 100 -13.97 10.05 14.43
C VAL A 100 -12.89 9.10 13.87
N ALA A 101 -13.26 8.10 13.08
CA ALA A 101 -12.33 7.16 12.48
C ALA A 101 -11.30 7.87 11.57
N THR A 102 -11.75 8.86 10.79
CA THR A 102 -10.88 9.63 9.89
C THR A 102 -9.93 10.53 10.66
N LEU A 103 -10.41 11.21 11.71
CA LEU A 103 -9.56 12.00 12.61
C LEU A 103 -8.47 11.14 13.25
N MET A 104 -8.84 9.98 13.80
CA MET A 104 -7.87 9.05 14.39
C MET A 104 -6.85 8.57 13.36
N ALA A 105 -7.29 8.23 12.15
CA ALA A 105 -6.41 7.85 11.06
C ALA A 105 -5.44 8.98 10.68
N GLY A 106 -5.92 10.22 10.67
CA GLY A 106 -5.11 11.41 10.45
C GLY A 106 -4.00 11.57 11.50
N VAL A 107 -4.34 11.39 12.79
CA VAL A 107 -3.36 11.40 13.89
C VAL A 107 -2.33 10.29 13.71
N LEU A 108 -2.76 9.07 13.38
CA LEU A 108 -1.86 7.94 13.13
C LEU A 108 -0.90 8.23 11.97
N LEU A 109 -1.37 8.82 10.87
CA LEU A 109 -0.53 9.22 9.73
C LEU A 109 0.51 10.26 10.11
N VAL A 110 0.13 11.28 10.92
CA VAL A 110 1.08 12.25 11.45
C VAL A 110 2.15 11.57 12.29
N LEU A 111 1.75 10.66 13.19
CA LEU A 111 2.69 9.91 14.03
C LEU A 111 3.64 9.04 13.19
N LEU A 112 3.13 8.34 12.15
CA LEU A 112 3.97 7.58 11.22
C LEU A 112 5.03 8.47 10.55
N GLY A 113 4.66 9.68 10.13
CA GLY A 113 5.59 10.63 9.54
C GLY A 113 6.63 11.15 10.54
N VAL A 114 6.20 11.57 11.74
CA VAL A 114 7.06 12.09 12.82
C VAL A 114 8.08 11.06 13.30
N PHE A 115 7.65 9.81 13.46
CA PHE A 115 8.53 8.69 13.84
C PHE A 115 9.37 8.16 12.69
N LYS A 116 9.32 8.79 11.50
CA LYS A 116 10.09 8.39 10.31
C LYS A 116 9.77 6.98 9.82
N LEU A 117 8.53 6.56 9.98
CA LEU A 117 8.05 5.25 9.57
C LEU A 117 7.59 5.19 8.09
N GLY A 118 7.75 6.28 7.33
CA GLY A 118 7.47 6.28 5.89
C GLY A 118 8.24 5.22 5.09
N ALA A 119 9.40 4.78 5.60
CA ALA A 119 10.15 3.69 5.00
C ALA A 119 9.53 2.31 5.30
N VAL A 120 8.74 2.15 6.36
CA VAL A 120 8.15 0.86 6.77
C VAL A 120 7.14 0.36 5.74
N ILE A 121 6.45 1.27 5.06
CA ILE A 121 5.47 0.93 4.01
C ILE A 121 6.14 0.21 2.82
N LYS A 122 7.45 0.42 2.60
CA LYS A 122 8.23 -0.32 1.59
C LYS A 122 8.35 -1.82 1.90
N PHE A 123 8.07 -2.23 3.13
CA PHE A 123 8.08 -3.64 3.54
C PHE A 123 6.77 -4.36 3.24
N ILE A 124 5.72 -3.66 2.76
CA ILE A 124 4.49 -4.32 2.34
C ILE A 124 4.74 -5.00 1.00
N PRO A 125 4.62 -6.33 0.92
CA PRO A 125 4.87 -7.07 -0.30
C PRO A 125 3.93 -6.67 -1.43
N TYR A 126 4.47 -6.54 -2.63
CA TYR A 126 3.70 -6.15 -3.82
C TYR A 126 2.47 -7.02 -4.11
N PRO A 127 2.48 -8.37 -3.91
CA PRO A 127 1.29 -9.20 -4.05
C PRO A 127 0.12 -8.81 -3.15
N ILE A 128 0.37 -8.29 -1.93
CA ILE A 128 -0.69 -7.78 -1.05
C ILE A 128 -1.36 -6.58 -1.69
N ILE A 129 -0.57 -5.62 -2.18
CA ILE A 129 -1.10 -4.38 -2.80
C ILE A 129 -1.97 -4.73 -4.00
N VAL A 130 -1.50 -5.62 -4.89
CA VAL A 130 -2.23 -6.02 -6.08
C VAL A 130 -3.49 -6.84 -5.73
N GLY A 131 -3.39 -7.81 -4.82
CA GLY A 131 -4.55 -8.59 -4.37
C GLY A 131 -5.64 -7.71 -3.78
N PHE A 132 -5.24 -6.80 -2.92
CA PHE A 132 -6.07 -5.83 -2.27
C PHE A 132 -6.76 -4.86 -3.26
N THR A 133 -6.00 -4.18 -4.13
CA THR A 133 -6.58 -3.23 -5.09
C THR A 133 -7.50 -3.91 -6.10
N SER A 134 -7.16 -5.12 -6.52
CA SER A 134 -8.04 -5.92 -7.39
C SER A 134 -9.32 -6.36 -6.66
N GLY A 135 -9.24 -6.72 -5.38
CA GLY A 135 -10.40 -7.04 -4.54
C GLY A 135 -11.33 -5.83 -4.38
N ILE A 136 -10.78 -4.65 -4.05
CA ILE A 136 -11.55 -3.40 -3.99
C ILE A 136 -12.24 -3.13 -5.33
N ALA A 137 -11.56 -3.32 -6.45
CA ALA A 137 -12.14 -3.10 -7.77
C ALA A 137 -13.39 -3.97 -7.99
N VAL A 138 -13.35 -5.24 -7.62
CA VAL A 138 -14.51 -6.15 -7.68
C VAL A 138 -15.64 -5.66 -6.78
N THR A 139 -15.32 -5.19 -5.59
CA THR A 139 -16.33 -4.69 -4.65
C THR A 139 -16.96 -3.37 -5.14
N ILE A 140 -16.16 -2.44 -5.69
CA ILE A 140 -16.69 -1.21 -6.32
C ILE A 140 -17.63 -1.59 -7.46
N PHE A 141 -17.22 -2.46 -8.37
CA PHE A 141 -18.06 -2.94 -9.46
C PHE A 141 -19.38 -3.49 -8.94
N THR A 142 -19.34 -4.33 -7.89
CA THR A 142 -20.53 -4.90 -7.27
C THR A 142 -21.50 -3.83 -6.75
N THR A 143 -20.97 -2.75 -6.15
CA THR A 143 -21.84 -1.65 -5.66
C THR A 143 -22.54 -0.91 -6.78
N GLN A 144 -22.04 -0.93 -8.01
CA GLN A 144 -22.62 -0.21 -9.15
C GLN A 144 -23.74 -1.00 -9.85
N ILE A 145 -23.87 -2.30 -9.60
CA ILE A 145 -24.89 -3.15 -10.25
C ILE A 145 -26.29 -2.57 -10.06
N ALA A 146 -26.62 -2.10 -8.86
CA ALA A 146 -27.92 -1.51 -8.57
C ALA A 146 -28.26 -0.31 -9.47
N ASP A 147 -27.30 0.61 -9.65
CA ASP A 147 -27.51 1.83 -10.44
C ASP A 147 -27.40 1.59 -11.95
N ILE A 148 -26.59 0.62 -12.39
CA ILE A 148 -26.52 0.20 -13.80
C ILE A 148 -27.85 -0.34 -14.27
N PHE A 149 -28.45 -1.24 -13.49
CA PHE A 149 -29.72 -1.87 -13.83
C PHE A 149 -30.93 -1.11 -13.29
N GLY A 150 -30.71 -0.02 -12.53
CA GLY A 150 -31.79 0.76 -11.95
C GLY A 150 -32.70 -0.05 -11.04
N LEU A 151 -32.10 -0.94 -10.22
CA LEU A 151 -32.86 -1.84 -9.35
C LEU A 151 -33.57 -1.07 -8.25
N SER A 152 -34.82 -1.46 -7.97
CA SER A 152 -35.61 -0.92 -6.86
C SER A 152 -35.72 -1.93 -5.72
N PHE A 153 -35.33 -1.50 -4.51
CA PHE A 153 -35.31 -2.35 -3.34
C PHE A 153 -36.52 -2.16 -2.42
N GLY A 154 -37.39 -1.15 -2.71
CA GLY A 154 -38.49 -0.80 -1.82
C GLY A 154 -37.95 -0.41 -0.43
N ASP A 155 -38.52 -1.01 0.62
CA ASP A 155 -38.09 -0.77 2.01
C ASP A 155 -36.94 -1.71 2.47
N GLU A 156 -36.45 -2.60 1.60
CA GLU A 156 -35.35 -3.52 1.93
C GLU A 156 -34.02 -2.78 1.92
N LYS A 157 -33.26 -2.89 3.03
CA LYS A 157 -31.90 -2.34 3.10
C LYS A 157 -30.94 -3.25 2.34
N VAL A 158 -30.11 -2.67 1.48
CA VAL A 158 -29.04 -3.40 0.80
C VAL A 158 -27.96 -3.79 1.82
N PRO A 159 -27.64 -5.08 1.97
CA PRO A 159 -26.59 -5.53 2.89
C PRO A 159 -25.23 -4.92 2.59
N GLY A 160 -24.38 -4.79 3.62
CA GLY A 160 -23.02 -4.28 3.45
C GLY A 160 -22.06 -5.30 2.82
N ASP A 161 -22.28 -6.59 3.08
CA ASP A 161 -21.43 -7.70 2.65
C ASP A 161 -21.62 -8.05 1.16
N PHE A 162 -20.58 -8.62 0.56
CA PHE A 162 -20.54 -8.98 -0.86
C PHE A 162 -21.62 -10.00 -1.24
N ILE A 163 -21.76 -11.07 -0.46
CA ILE A 163 -22.70 -12.17 -0.76
C ILE A 163 -24.14 -11.68 -0.61
N GLY A 164 -24.45 -10.94 0.46
CA GLY A 164 -25.78 -10.39 0.70
C GLY A 164 -26.20 -9.41 -0.39
N LYS A 165 -25.27 -8.57 -0.91
CA LYS A 165 -25.54 -7.69 -2.06
C LYS A 165 -25.95 -8.47 -3.29
N TRP A 166 -25.20 -9.51 -3.66
CA TRP A 166 -25.54 -10.32 -4.84
C TRP A 166 -26.87 -11.06 -4.68
N MET A 167 -27.17 -11.57 -3.47
CA MET A 167 -28.45 -12.21 -3.19
C MET A 167 -29.63 -11.26 -3.40
N ILE A 168 -29.56 -10.03 -2.88
CA ILE A 168 -30.63 -9.07 -3.06
C ILE A 168 -30.75 -8.60 -4.51
N TYR A 169 -29.64 -8.44 -5.24
CA TYR A 169 -29.64 -8.07 -6.64
C TYR A 169 -30.33 -9.13 -7.51
N PHE A 170 -30.02 -10.40 -7.29
CA PHE A 170 -30.69 -11.50 -8.00
C PHE A 170 -32.18 -11.57 -7.66
N ARG A 171 -32.55 -11.33 -6.39
CA ARG A 171 -33.96 -11.34 -5.96
C ARG A 171 -34.76 -10.21 -6.61
N ARG A 172 -34.14 -9.04 -6.79
CA ARG A 172 -34.76 -7.83 -7.33
C ARG A 172 -34.46 -7.58 -8.80
N PHE A 173 -33.96 -8.58 -9.50
CA PHE A 173 -33.63 -8.44 -10.91
C PHE A 173 -34.87 -8.26 -11.82
N ASP A 174 -36.05 -8.60 -11.33
CA ASP A 174 -37.33 -8.33 -11.96
C ASP A 174 -37.65 -6.81 -12.05
N THR A 175 -37.00 -5.98 -11.24
CA THR A 175 -37.22 -4.51 -11.21
C THR A 175 -36.30 -3.73 -12.17
N VAL A 176 -35.58 -4.40 -13.08
CA VAL A 176 -34.62 -3.77 -14.00
C VAL A 176 -35.25 -2.64 -14.81
N ASN A 177 -34.61 -1.48 -14.77
CA ASN A 177 -34.95 -0.35 -15.63
C ASN A 177 -33.98 -0.28 -16.82
N TRP A 178 -34.47 -0.67 -17.99
CA TRP A 178 -33.67 -0.72 -19.21
C TRP A 178 -33.11 0.64 -19.65
N TRP A 179 -33.77 1.74 -19.33
CA TRP A 179 -33.23 3.09 -19.61
C TRP A 179 -31.96 3.37 -18.83
N ASN A 180 -31.90 2.98 -17.55
CA ASN A 180 -30.68 3.09 -16.74
C ASN A 180 -29.56 2.25 -17.35
N THR A 181 -29.84 1.03 -17.76
CA THR A 181 -28.85 0.13 -18.40
C THR A 181 -28.31 0.75 -19.70
N ILE A 182 -29.17 1.30 -20.55
CA ILE A 182 -28.75 1.96 -21.79
C ILE A 182 -27.85 3.18 -21.47
N VAL A 183 -28.27 4.03 -20.54
CA VAL A 183 -27.50 5.21 -20.12
C VAL A 183 -26.13 4.82 -19.58
N SER A 184 -26.05 3.78 -18.73
CA SER A 184 -24.79 3.26 -18.21
C SER A 184 -23.87 2.74 -19.31
N ILE A 185 -24.39 1.93 -20.24
CA ILE A 185 -23.63 1.36 -21.35
C ILE A 185 -23.12 2.48 -22.27
N VAL A 186 -23.97 3.45 -22.62
CA VAL A 186 -23.58 4.61 -23.44
C VAL A 186 -22.48 5.40 -22.76
N SER A 187 -22.59 5.63 -21.44
CA SER A 187 -21.55 6.31 -20.66
C SER A 187 -20.22 5.54 -20.70
N ILE A 188 -20.23 4.22 -20.50
CA ILE A 188 -19.04 3.37 -20.57
C ILE A 188 -18.40 3.45 -21.98
N ILE A 189 -19.22 3.39 -23.03
CA ILE A 189 -18.73 3.46 -24.41
C ILE A 189 -18.08 4.83 -24.69
N ILE A 190 -18.70 5.94 -24.28
CA ILE A 190 -18.15 7.28 -24.43
C ILE A 190 -16.79 7.36 -23.72
N ILE A 191 -16.70 6.90 -22.46
CA ILE A 191 -15.45 6.94 -21.69
C ILE A 191 -14.36 6.10 -22.36
N ALA A 192 -14.69 4.90 -22.84
CA ALA A 192 -13.74 3.99 -23.47
C ALA A 192 -13.20 4.48 -24.82
N ILE A 193 -14.04 5.21 -25.57
CA ILE A 193 -13.69 5.69 -26.92
C ILE A 193 -13.03 7.07 -26.87
N SER A 194 -13.39 7.93 -25.91
CA SER A 194 -12.93 9.32 -25.82
C SER A 194 -11.40 9.52 -25.89
N PRO A 195 -10.52 8.62 -25.35
CA PRO A 195 -9.07 8.78 -25.45
C PRO A 195 -8.54 8.70 -26.89
N LYS A 196 -9.34 8.15 -27.83
CA LYS A 196 -8.99 8.11 -29.25
C LYS A 196 -9.17 9.48 -29.93
N PHE A 197 -10.08 10.31 -29.43
CA PHE A 197 -10.38 11.64 -29.99
C PHE A 197 -9.65 12.76 -29.26
N SER A 198 -9.50 12.67 -27.94
CA SER A 198 -8.79 13.67 -27.15
C SER A 198 -8.10 13.03 -25.97
N LYS A 199 -6.79 13.27 -25.86
CA LYS A 199 -6.02 12.89 -24.67
C LYS A 199 -6.03 13.96 -23.58
N LYS A 200 -6.50 15.18 -23.92
CA LYS A 200 -6.52 16.32 -22.99
C LYS A 200 -7.78 16.36 -22.11
N ILE A 201 -8.92 15.91 -22.65
CA ILE A 201 -10.20 15.93 -21.93
C ILE A 201 -10.53 14.51 -21.48
N PRO A 202 -10.76 14.27 -20.17
CA PRO A 202 -11.12 12.95 -19.68
C PRO A 202 -12.46 12.49 -20.22
N GLY A 203 -12.52 11.20 -20.55
CA GLY A 203 -13.74 10.59 -21.06
C GLY A 203 -14.91 10.64 -20.07
N SER A 204 -14.64 10.59 -18.77
CA SER A 204 -15.66 10.71 -17.73
C SER A 204 -16.37 12.07 -17.75
N LEU A 205 -15.63 13.16 -17.98
CA LEU A 205 -16.23 14.49 -18.10
C LEU A 205 -17.08 14.59 -19.36
N ILE A 206 -16.59 14.09 -20.50
CA ILE A 206 -17.34 14.08 -21.76
C ILE A 206 -18.63 13.27 -21.59
N ALA A 207 -18.56 12.09 -20.98
CA ALA A 207 -19.72 11.25 -20.74
C ALA A 207 -20.74 11.95 -19.87
N ILE A 208 -20.33 12.58 -18.76
CA ILE A 208 -21.24 13.29 -17.88
C ILE A 208 -21.94 14.43 -18.61
N VAL A 209 -21.22 15.28 -19.33
CA VAL A 209 -21.83 16.43 -20.04
C VAL A 209 -22.80 15.94 -21.12
N VAL A 210 -22.36 15.02 -21.98
CA VAL A 210 -23.17 14.53 -23.12
C VAL A 210 -24.40 13.76 -22.62
N VAL A 211 -24.21 12.83 -21.67
CA VAL A 211 -25.29 11.98 -21.18
C VAL A 211 -26.29 12.78 -20.32
N THR A 212 -25.80 13.72 -19.48
CA THR A 212 -26.66 14.60 -18.70
C THR A 212 -27.53 15.43 -19.63
N MET A 213 -26.95 16.04 -20.68
CA MET A 213 -27.72 16.80 -21.68
C MET A 213 -28.76 15.92 -22.37
N ALA A 214 -28.38 14.72 -22.80
CA ALA A 214 -29.29 13.78 -23.45
C ALA A 214 -30.45 13.39 -22.52
N VAL A 215 -30.18 13.02 -21.27
CA VAL A 215 -31.21 12.64 -20.29
C VAL A 215 -32.09 13.83 -19.92
N TYR A 216 -31.53 15.04 -19.79
CA TYR A 216 -32.29 16.25 -19.55
C TYR A 216 -33.31 16.51 -20.69
N LEU A 217 -32.88 16.40 -21.95
CA LEU A 217 -33.75 16.53 -23.10
C LEU A 217 -34.81 15.41 -23.15
N MET A 218 -34.46 14.19 -22.81
CA MET A 218 -35.41 13.06 -22.73
C MET A 218 -36.48 13.28 -21.66
N LYS A 219 -36.10 13.80 -20.48
CA LYS A 219 -37.05 14.15 -19.41
C LYS A 219 -37.95 15.31 -19.84
N THR A 220 -37.37 16.40 -20.38
CA THR A 220 -38.10 17.64 -20.66
C THR A 220 -39.02 17.52 -21.86
N TYR A 221 -38.60 16.89 -22.95
CA TYR A 221 -39.33 16.82 -24.22
C TYR A 221 -39.81 15.40 -24.57
N GLY A 222 -39.20 14.35 -24.01
CA GLY A 222 -39.56 12.96 -24.30
C GLY A 222 -40.50 12.31 -23.30
N GLY A 223 -40.80 12.97 -22.18
CA GLY A 223 -41.67 12.42 -21.12
C GLY A 223 -41.12 11.16 -20.43
N ILE A 224 -39.79 10.97 -20.44
CA ILE A 224 -39.12 9.80 -19.85
C ILE A 224 -38.60 10.18 -18.47
N ASP A 225 -39.40 10.01 -17.42
CA ASP A 225 -39.03 10.40 -16.04
C ASP A 225 -38.42 9.28 -15.22
N CYS A 226 -38.27 8.10 -15.79
CA CYS A 226 -37.82 6.90 -15.06
C CYS A 226 -36.30 6.78 -14.84
N ILE A 227 -35.49 7.78 -15.24
CA ILE A 227 -34.05 7.79 -15.07
C ILE A 227 -33.71 8.68 -13.85
N PRO A 228 -33.31 8.11 -12.70
CA PRO A 228 -32.98 8.88 -11.51
C PRO A 228 -31.71 9.71 -11.71
N THR A 229 -31.75 10.96 -11.27
CA THR A 229 -30.63 11.89 -11.23
C THR A 229 -30.11 12.07 -9.80
N ILE A 230 -29.00 12.77 -9.63
CA ILE A 230 -28.49 13.11 -8.29
C ILE A 230 -29.54 13.91 -7.51
N GLY A 231 -30.22 14.88 -8.15
CA GLY A 231 -31.25 15.71 -7.51
C GLY A 231 -32.48 14.92 -7.05
N ASP A 232 -32.76 13.77 -7.67
CA ASP A 232 -33.88 12.90 -7.25
C ASP A 232 -33.54 12.12 -5.95
N ARG A 233 -32.26 11.98 -5.60
CA ARG A 233 -31.80 11.22 -4.41
C ARG A 233 -31.19 12.08 -3.31
N PHE A 234 -30.58 13.21 -3.66
CA PHE A 234 -29.84 14.07 -2.73
C PHE A 234 -30.26 15.53 -2.85
N THR A 235 -30.37 16.19 -1.71
CA THR A 235 -30.50 17.66 -1.67
C THR A 235 -29.11 18.26 -1.74
N ILE A 236 -28.77 18.92 -2.84
CA ILE A 236 -27.44 19.47 -3.09
C ILE A 236 -27.30 20.83 -2.41
N LYS A 237 -26.24 20.97 -1.60
CA LYS A 237 -25.85 22.24 -1.00
C LYS A 237 -24.64 22.82 -1.74
N SER A 238 -24.72 24.13 -2.06
CA SER A 238 -23.66 24.86 -2.77
C SER A 238 -22.83 25.74 -1.82
N GLU A 239 -22.56 25.24 -0.64
CA GLU A 239 -21.84 25.96 0.42
C GLU A 239 -20.83 25.04 1.10
N LEU A 240 -19.75 25.63 1.65
CA LEU A 240 -18.89 24.90 2.56
C LEU A 240 -19.62 24.77 3.90
N PRO A 241 -19.74 23.54 4.45
CA PRO A 241 -20.36 23.36 5.75
C PRO A 241 -19.51 23.98 6.85
N ASP A 242 -20.17 24.36 7.93
CA ASP A 242 -19.48 24.77 9.15
C ASP A 242 -18.67 23.62 9.74
N ALA A 243 -17.55 23.97 10.36
CA ALA A 243 -16.71 22.96 11.02
C ALA A 243 -17.43 22.36 12.22
N VAL A 244 -17.56 21.04 12.21
CA VAL A 244 -18.18 20.27 13.31
C VAL A 244 -17.12 19.46 14.01
N VAL A 245 -16.93 19.71 15.30
CA VAL A 245 -16.06 18.87 16.15
C VAL A 245 -16.93 17.76 16.73
N PRO A 246 -16.67 16.47 16.43
CA PRO A 246 -17.46 15.38 16.97
C PRO A 246 -17.23 15.23 18.49
N ALA A 247 -18.25 14.79 19.20
CA ALA A 247 -18.06 14.34 20.57
C ALA A 247 -17.19 13.07 20.57
N LEU A 248 -16.04 13.15 21.22
CA LEU A 248 -15.12 12.04 21.35
C LEU A 248 -15.50 11.23 22.59
N ASP A 249 -16.18 10.11 22.38
CA ASP A 249 -16.44 9.13 23.43
C ASP A 249 -15.37 8.04 23.43
N TRP A 250 -14.92 7.62 24.61
CA TRP A 250 -13.87 6.60 24.77
C TRP A 250 -14.27 5.25 24.17
N GLU A 251 -15.53 4.87 24.29
CA GLU A 251 -16.04 3.62 23.75
C GLU A 251 -16.04 3.65 22.20
N ALA A 252 -16.45 4.77 21.61
CA ALA A 252 -16.38 4.98 20.17
C ALA A 252 -14.94 4.93 19.66
N ILE A 253 -14.00 5.57 20.36
CA ILE A 253 -12.57 5.54 20.02
C ILE A 253 -12.06 4.10 20.01
N LYS A 254 -12.35 3.30 21.05
CA LYS A 254 -11.92 1.90 21.17
C LYS A 254 -12.45 1.04 20.02
N ASN A 255 -13.73 1.18 19.71
CA ASN A 255 -14.40 0.38 18.68
C ASN A 255 -13.95 0.76 17.25
N LEU A 256 -13.65 2.05 17.01
CA LEU A 256 -13.24 2.56 15.71
C LEU A 256 -11.72 2.49 15.50
N PHE A 257 -10.92 2.18 16.51
CA PHE A 257 -9.46 2.16 16.41
C PHE A 257 -8.94 1.20 15.32
N PRO A 258 -9.41 -0.07 15.21
CA PRO A 258 -8.95 -0.96 14.14
C PRO A 258 -9.24 -0.39 12.75
N VAL A 259 -10.42 0.20 12.57
CA VAL A 259 -10.82 0.82 11.30
C VAL A 259 -9.96 2.06 11.01
N ALA A 260 -9.65 2.88 12.01
CA ALA A 260 -8.76 4.02 11.88
C ALA A 260 -7.34 3.60 11.46
N VAL A 261 -6.82 2.51 12.04
CA VAL A 261 -5.54 1.93 11.62
C VAL A 261 -5.59 1.52 10.15
N THR A 262 -6.67 0.88 9.71
CA THR A 262 -6.85 0.47 8.30
C THR A 262 -6.87 1.67 7.36
N ILE A 263 -7.62 2.73 7.69
CA ILE A 263 -7.63 3.99 6.91
C ILE A 263 -6.23 4.59 6.85
N ALA A 264 -5.51 4.64 7.98
CA ALA A 264 -4.15 5.19 8.04
C ALA A 264 -3.16 4.38 7.19
N VAL A 265 -3.15 3.06 7.32
CA VAL A 265 -2.27 2.18 6.55
C VAL A 265 -2.56 2.28 5.07
N LEU A 266 -3.84 2.19 4.68
CA LEU A 266 -4.24 2.31 3.28
C LEU A 266 -3.91 3.69 2.70
N GLY A 267 -4.22 4.76 3.44
CA GLY A 267 -3.89 6.12 3.03
C GLY A 267 -2.38 6.33 2.86
N ALA A 268 -1.58 5.77 3.76
CA ALA A 268 -0.13 5.79 3.65
C ALA A 268 0.39 5.03 2.43
N ILE A 269 -0.12 3.81 2.18
CA ILE A 269 0.27 2.99 1.02
C ILE A 269 -0.06 3.71 -0.28
N GLU A 270 -1.31 4.13 -0.47
CA GLU A 270 -1.74 4.79 -1.70
C GLU A 270 -1.02 6.10 -1.95
N SER A 271 -0.85 6.92 -0.90
CA SER A 271 -0.16 8.20 -1.02
C SER A 271 1.30 8.02 -1.42
N LEU A 272 2.05 7.15 -0.73
CA LEU A 272 3.45 6.92 -1.04
C LEU A 272 3.65 6.19 -2.36
N LEU A 273 2.72 5.30 -2.74
CA LEU A 273 2.73 4.68 -4.06
C LEU A 273 2.50 5.72 -5.15
N SER A 274 1.51 6.60 -4.99
CA SER A 274 1.25 7.71 -5.91
C SER A 274 2.46 8.63 -6.07
N ALA A 275 3.10 9.01 -4.95
CA ALA A 275 4.32 9.82 -4.96
C ALA A 275 5.49 9.10 -5.64
N THR A 276 5.67 7.80 -5.40
CA THR A 276 6.73 6.99 -6.02
C THR A 276 6.54 6.86 -7.54
N VAL A 277 5.30 6.64 -8.00
CA VAL A 277 4.97 6.61 -9.44
C VAL A 277 5.26 7.96 -10.07
N ALA A 278 4.88 9.06 -9.40
CA ALA A 278 5.17 10.41 -9.87
C ALA A 278 6.67 10.67 -9.97
N ASP A 279 7.45 10.29 -8.96
CA ASP A 279 8.91 10.42 -8.94
C ASP A 279 9.56 9.75 -10.16
N GLY A 280 9.09 8.55 -10.50
CA GLY A 280 9.59 7.80 -11.67
C GLY A 280 9.34 8.53 -13.00
N VAL A 281 8.28 9.34 -13.08
CA VAL A 281 7.93 10.08 -14.31
C VAL A 281 8.66 11.42 -14.39
N ILE A 282 8.78 12.14 -13.25
CA ILE A 282 9.38 13.50 -13.22
C ILE A 282 10.88 13.48 -12.95
N GLY A 283 11.47 12.34 -12.57
CA GLY A 283 12.89 12.21 -12.24
C GLY A 283 13.29 12.91 -10.93
N ASP A 284 12.36 12.99 -9.94
CA ASP A 284 12.62 13.58 -8.61
C ASP A 284 12.45 12.53 -7.50
N ARG A 285 12.58 12.95 -6.26
CA ARG A 285 12.31 12.13 -5.07
C ARG A 285 11.45 12.90 -4.09
N HIS A 286 10.35 12.28 -3.68
CA HIS A 286 9.51 12.80 -2.60
C HIS A 286 10.13 12.53 -1.23
N ASP A 287 9.73 13.32 -0.24
CA ASP A 287 9.98 13.02 1.18
C ASP A 287 8.78 12.28 1.76
N SER A 288 8.94 10.96 1.97
CA SER A 288 7.85 10.09 2.43
C SER A 288 7.30 10.49 3.81
N ASN A 289 8.14 11.00 4.72
CA ASN A 289 7.70 11.35 6.07
C ASN A 289 6.94 12.68 6.07
N THR A 290 7.42 13.67 5.33
CA THR A 290 6.71 14.95 5.12
C THR A 290 5.37 14.69 4.43
N GLU A 291 5.33 13.77 3.45
CA GLU A 291 4.10 13.39 2.75
C GLU A 291 3.07 12.78 3.72
N LEU A 292 3.48 11.84 4.58
CA LEU A 292 2.58 11.24 5.57
C LEU A 292 2.02 12.25 6.56
N ILE A 293 2.82 13.25 6.98
CA ILE A 293 2.32 14.33 7.86
C ILE A 293 1.27 15.16 7.14
N ALA A 294 1.49 15.49 5.86
CA ALA A 294 0.52 16.24 5.07
C ALA A 294 -0.78 15.46 4.88
N GLN A 295 -0.70 14.16 4.60
CA GLN A 295 -1.84 13.26 4.51
C GLN A 295 -2.59 13.19 5.85
N GLY A 296 -1.86 13.10 6.96
CA GLY A 296 -2.42 13.10 8.31
C GLY A 296 -3.14 14.40 8.62
N ALA A 297 -2.51 15.55 8.36
CA ALA A 297 -3.12 16.87 8.52
C ALA A 297 -4.41 17.02 7.69
N ALA A 298 -4.39 16.53 6.45
CA ALA A 298 -5.57 16.54 5.58
C ALA A 298 -6.72 15.71 6.16
N ASN A 299 -6.42 14.51 6.68
CA ASN A 299 -7.40 13.63 7.31
C ASN A 299 -7.85 14.05 8.72
N ILE A 300 -7.15 15.01 9.34
CA ILE A 300 -7.63 15.68 10.55
C ILE A 300 -8.60 16.82 10.19
N VAL A 301 -8.28 17.61 9.16
CA VAL A 301 -9.04 18.82 8.87
C VAL A 301 -10.27 18.53 8.01
N ALA A 302 -10.15 17.71 6.96
CA ALA A 302 -11.24 17.45 6.02
C ALA A 302 -12.54 16.93 6.68
N PRO A 303 -12.51 15.96 7.61
CA PRO A 303 -13.72 15.45 8.26
C PRO A 303 -14.43 16.48 9.14
N LEU A 304 -13.71 17.47 9.68
CA LEU A 304 -14.35 18.57 10.44
C LEU A 304 -15.33 19.37 9.60
N PHE A 305 -15.12 19.44 8.30
CA PHE A 305 -16.01 20.06 7.32
C PHE A 305 -16.90 19.03 6.58
N GLY A 306 -17.10 17.87 7.17
CA GLY A 306 -17.91 16.81 6.58
C GLY A 306 -17.25 16.04 5.44
N GLY A 307 -15.93 16.20 5.23
CA GLY A 307 -15.17 15.44 4.25
C GLY A 307 -15.00 13.96 4.66
N ILE A 308 -14.69 13.13 3.68
CA ILE A 308 -14.38 11.70 3.84
C ILE A 308 -12.86 11.47 3.82
N PRO A 309 -12.35 10.28 4.20
CA PRO A 309 -10.93 9.96 4.13
C PRO A 309 -10.32 10.27 2.79
N ALA A 310 -9.11 10.85 2.83
CA ALA A 310 -8.37 11.28 1.65
C ALA A 310 -6.97 10.71 1.60
N THR A 311 -6.43 10.59 0.39
CA THR A 311 -5.04 10.21 0.13
C THR A 311 -4.54 10.83 -1.18
N GLY A 312 -3.26 10.64 -1.49
CA GLY A 312 -2.70 10.96 -2.80
C GLY A 312 -3.31 10.07 -3.88
N ALA A 313 -3.81 10.68 -4.96
CA ALA A 313 -4.51 9.97 -6.02
C ALA A 313 -3.62 9.81 -7.26
N ILE A 314 -3.22 8.57 -7.60
CA ILE A 314 -2.34 8.27 -8.74
C ILE A 314 -2.90 8.87 -10.04
N ALA A 315 -4.17 8.63 -10.36
CA ALA A 315 -4.79 9.09 -11.60
C ALA A 315 -4.79 10.63 -11.73
N ARG A 316 -5.11 11.35 -10.64
CA ARG A 316 -5.09 12.82 -10.63
C ARG A 316 -3.67 13.37 -10.69
N THR A 317 -2.72 12.74 -9.99
CA THR A 317 -1.31 13.09 -10.02
C THR A 317 -0.72 12.91 -11.41
N MET A 318 -1.03 11.80 -12.09
CA MET A 318 -0.62 11.58 -13.48
C MET A 318 -1.29 12.57 -14.44
N THR A 319 -2.55 12.93 -14.21
CA THR A 319 -3.23 13.98 -14.98
C THR A 319 -2.53 15.32 -14.81
N ASN A 320 -2.12 15.67 -13.59
CA ASN A 320 -1.35 16.87 -13.30
C ASN A 320 -0.03 16.90 -14.09
N ILE A 321 0.76 15.84 -14.01
CA ILE A 321 2.04 15.71 -14.72
C ILE A 321 1.85 15.79 -16.23
N ASN A 322 0.90 15.04 -16.78
CA ASN A 322 0.64 14.98 -18.23
C ASN A 322 0.16 16.32 -18.81
N ASN A 323 -0.41 17.20 -17.99
CA ASN A 323 -0.82 18.54 -18.37
C ASN A 323 0.19 19.63 -17.99
N GLY A 324 1.40 19.24 -17.58
CA GLY A 324 2.52 20.13 -17.38
C GLY A 324 2.66 20.71 -15.96
N GLY A 325 1.95 20.19 -14.97
CA GLY A 325 2.11 20.58 -13.57
C GLY A 325 3.51 20.24 -13.04
N LYS A 326 4.18 21.21 -12.45
CA LYS A 326 5.57 21.11 -12.03
C LYS A 326 5.78 21.30 -10.53
N THR A 327 4.83 21.97 -9.88
CA THR A 327 4.96 22.34 -8.45
C THR A 327 3.64 22.10 -7.69
N PRO A 328 3.69 22.12 -6.35
CA PRO A 328 2.47 21.97 -5.54
C PRO A 328 1.41 23.05 -5.78
N ILE A 329 1.78 24.17 -6.44
CA ILE A 329 0.84 25.25 -6.79
C ILE A 329 -0.26 24.73 -7.73
N ALA A 330 0.04 23.78 -8.62
CA ALA A 330 -0.97 23.16 -9.46
C ALA A 330 -2.08 22.49 -8.61
N GLY A 331 -1.72 21.82 -7.52
CA GLY A 331 -2.68 21.21 -6.59
C GLY A 331 -3.46 22.24 -5.76
N ILE A 332 -2.84 23.35 -5.39
CA ILE A 332 -3.56 24.48 -4.74
C ILE A 332 -4.60 25.06 -5.71
N ILE A 333 -4.21 25.31 -6.96
CA ILE A 333 -5.14 25.78 -8.01
C ILE A 333 -6.27 24.79 -8.24
N HIS A 334 -5.97 23.49 -8.30
CA HIS A 334 -6.98 22.42 -8.39
C HIS A 334 -8.03 22.54 -7.28
N ALA A 335 -7.60 22.75 -6.02
CA ALA A 335 -8.51 22.91 -4.90
C ALA A 335 -9.36 24.19 -5.01
N ILE A 336 -8.77 25.30 -5.45
CA ILE A 336 -9.49 26.56 -5.70
C ILE A 336 -10.52 26.38 -6.82
N VAL A 337 -10.18 25.72 -7.91
CA VAL A 337 -11.12 25.44 -9.02
C VAL A 337 -12.29 24.61 -8.54
N LEU A 338 -12.05 23.56 -7.75
CA LEU A 338 -13.13 22.76 -7.18
C LEU A 338 -14.00 23.56 -6.21
N LEU A 339 -13.42 24.46 -5.43
CA LEU A 339 -14.18 25.37 -4.56
C LEU A 339 -15.09 26.28 -5.39
N LEU A 340 -14.58 26.87 -6.46
CA LEU A 340 -15.41 27.68 -7.37
C LEU A 340 -16.53 26.86 -8.02
N ILE A 341 -16.24 25.62 -8.40
CA ILE A 341 -17.26 24.72 -8.95
C ILE A 341 -18.32 24.40 -7.89
N LEU A 342 -17.92 24.12 -6.64
CA LEU A 342 -18.86 23.87 -5.54
C LEU A 342 -19.80 25.06 -5.32
N LEU A 343 -19.26 26.28 -5.30
CA LEU A 343 -20.04 27.49 -5.01
C LEU A 343 -20.96 27.91 -6.14
N PHE A 344 -20.55 27.74 -7.41
CA PHE A 344 -21.26 28.30 -8.56
C PHE A 344 -21.89 27.25 -9.48
N LEU A 345 -21.30 26.08 -9.65
CA LEU A 345 -21.74 25.07 -10.63
C LEU A 345 -22.40 23.84 -9.99
N MET A 346 -22.37 23.72 -8.67
CA MET A 346 -22.94 22.55 -7.99
C MET A 346 -24.45 22.36 -8.27
N PRO A 347 -25.29 23.40 -8.42
CA PRO A 347 -26.68 23.22 -8.79
C PRO A 347 -26.89 22.48 -10.12
N LEU A 348 -25.92 22.52 -11.04
CA LEU A 348 -25.97 21.75 -12.28
C LEU A 348 -25.76 20.25 -12.06
N ALA A 349 -25.07 19.86 -11.01
CA ALA A 349 -24.81 18.46 -10.69
C ALA A 349 -26.10 17.68 -10.38
N GLN A 350 -27.18 18.33 -9.95
CA GLN A 350 -28.49 17.70 -9.71
C GLN A 350 -29.04 16.96 -10.94
N TYR A 351 -28.69 17.39 -12.14
CA TYR A 351 -29.18 16.82 -13.39
C TYR A 351 -28.40 15.59 -13.85
N ILE A 352 -27.26 15.29 -13.21
CA ILE A 352 -26.41 14.13 -13.60
C ILE A 352 -27.16 12.84 -13.29
N PRO A 353 -27.33 11.93 -14.28
CA PRO A 353 -27.97 10.63 -14.06
C PRO A 353 -27.10 9.71 -13.19
N MET A 354 -27.72 9.02 -12.22
CA MET A 354 -27.03 8.02 -11.39
C MET A 354 -26.40 6.91 -12.23
N ALA A 355 -27.09 6.46 -13.27
CA ALA A 355 -26.59 5.47 -14.22
C ALA A 355 -25.32 5.90 -14.97
N CYS A 356 -25.15 7.21 -15.23
CA CYS A 356 -23.92 7.73 -15.82
C CYS A 356 -22.74 7.64 -14.84
N LEU A 357 -22.96 8.01 -13.57
CA LEU A 357 -21.93 7.87 -12.53
C LEU A 357 -21.55 6.41 -12.29
N ALA A 358 -22.54 5.51 -12.33
CA ALA A 358 -22.27 4.07 -12.28
C ALA A 358 -21.37 3.63 -13.43
N GLY A 359 -21.60 4.08 -14.65
CA GLY A 359 -20.73 3.85 -15.80
C GLY A 359 -19.29 4.36 -15.59
N VAL A 360 -19.14 5.56 -15.00
CA VAL A 360 -17.82 6.11 -14.62
C VAL A 360 -17.13 5.19 -13.64
N LEU A 361 -17.82 4.74 -12.57
CA LEU A 361 -17.24 3.88 -11.54
C LEU A 361 -16.91 2.47 -12.04
N VAL A 362 -17.64 1.94 -13.03
CA VAL A 362 -17.27 0.69 -13.70
C VAL A 362 -15.92 0.82 -14.39
N ILE A 363 -15.68 1.90 -15.10
CA ILE A 363 -14.37 2.15 -15.75
C ILE A 363 -13.26 2.35 -14.70
N VAL A 364 -13.55 3.06 -13.60
CA VAL A 364 -12.61 3.20 -12.47
C VAL A 364 -12.27 1.83 -11.88
N SER A 365 -13.27 1.01 -11.61
CA SER A 365 -13.11 -0.36 -11.12
C SER A 365 -12.25 -1.20 -12.07
N TYR A 366 -12.54 -1.17 -13.37
CA TYR A 366 -11.72 -1.86 -14.37
C TYR A 366 -10.26 -1.42 -14.34
N ASN A 367 -10.00 -0.11 -14.27
CA ASN A 367 -8.65 0.42 -14.21
C ASN A 367 -7.93 0.06 -12.90
N MET A 368 -8.64 0.09 -11.77
CA MET A 368 -8.10 -0.30 -10.45
C MET A 368 -7.82 -1.79 -10.34
N SER A 369 -8.56 -2.63 -11.07
CA SER A 369 -8.40 -4.09 -10.99
C SER A 369 -7.01 -4.56 -11.33
N GLY A 370 -6.27 -3.81 -12.16
CA GLY A 370 -4.92 -4.17 -12.58
C GLY A 370 -4.84 -5.60 -13.14
N TRP A 371 -5.90 -6.11 -13.76
CA TRP A 371 -6.07 -7.52 -14.12
C TRP A 371 -4.88 -8.11 -14.88
N ARG A 372 -4.15 -7.29 -15.66
CA ARG A 372 -2.95 -7.73 -16.39
C ARG A 372 -1.81 -8.03 -15.42
N VAL A 373 -1.63 -7.19 -14.42
CA VAL A 373 -0.63 -7.37 -13.35
C VAL A 373 -1.01 -8.54 -12.47
N PHE A 374 -2.28 -8.64 -12.08
CA PHE A 374 -2.82 -9.78 -11.33
C PHE A 374 -2.53 -11.10 -12.06
N LYS A 375 -2.85 -11.19 -13.35
CA LYS A 375 -2.57 -12.37 -14.18
C LYS A 375 -1.07 -12.66 -14.31
N ALA A 376 -0.24 -11.64 -14.39
CA ALA A 376 1.21 -11.81 -14.44
C ALA A 376 1.76 -12.40 -13.13
N LEU A 377 1.27 -11.92 -11.98
CA LEU A 377 1.67 -12.40 -10.66
C LEU A 377 1.28 -13.86 -10.39
N LEU A 378 0.23 -14.38 -11.03
CA LEU A 378 -0.13 -15.81 -10.92
C LEU A 378 0.97 -16.76 -11.46
N LYS A 379 1.95 -16.24 -12.20
CA LYS A 379 3.10 -17.01 -12.70
C LYS A 379 4.32 -16.94 -11.78
N ASN A 380 4.25 -16.13 -10.73
CA ASN A 380 5.32 -15.92 -9.76
C ASN A 380 5.45 -17.11 -8.79
N PRO A 381 6.44 -17.10 -7.88
CA PRO A 381 6.59 -18.14 -6.87
C PRO A 381 5.30 -18.41 -6.09
N LYS A 382 5.05 -19.68 -5.74
CA LYS A 382 3.80 -20.11 -5.08
C LYS A 382 3.47 -19.33 -3.80
N SER A 383 4.48 -18.90 -3.04
CA SER A 383 4.31 -18.05 -1.85
C SER A 383 3.61 -16.74 -2.20
N ASP A 384 4.09 -16.07 -3.25
CA ASP A 384 3.58 -14.77 -3.67
C ASP A 384 2.16 -14.89 -4.24
N VAL A 385 1.89 -15.97 -5.00
CA VAL A 385 0.56 -16.31 -5.51
C VAL A 385 -0.42 -16.58 -4.35
N THR A 386 0.02 -17.30 -3.32
CA THR A 386 -0.81 -17.58 -2.13
C THR A 386 -1.19 -16.28 -1.43
N VAL A 387 -0.23 -15.39 -1.18
CA VAL A 387 -0.49 -14.07 -0.57
C VAL A 387 -1.46 -13.25 -1.43
N LEU A 388 -1.23 -13.19 -2.75
CA LEU A 388 -2.09 -12.48 -3.71
C LEU A 388 -3.55 -12.96 -3.62
N LEU A 389 -3.76 -14.28 -3.72
CA LEU A 389 -5.11 -14.86 -3.75
C LEU A 389 -5.81 -14.72 -2.40
N ILE A 390 -5.12 -15.00 -1.29
CA ILE A 390 -5.70 -14.86 0.05
C ILE A 390 -6.12 -13.40 0.28
N THR A 391 -5.23 -12.44 0.00
CA THR A 391 -5.56 -11.02 0.17
C THR A 391 -6.73 -10.61 -0.73
N PHE A 392 -6.77 -11.06 -1.98
CA PHE A 392 -7.87 -10.80 -2.91
C PHE A 392 -9.21 -11.32 -2.38
N PHE A 393 -9.28 -12.61 -2.03
CA PHE A 393 -10.55 -13.21 -1.57
C PHE A 393 -11.00 -12.64 -0.21
N LEU A 394 -10.07 -12.39 0.70
CA LEU A 394 -10.41 -11.75 1.98
C LEU A 394 -10.96 -10.33 1.76
N THR A 395 -10.39 -9.57 0.82
CA THR A 395 -10.89 -8.23 0.48
C THR A 395 -12.29 -8.25 -0.11
N VAL A 396 -12.62 -9.27 -0.92
CA VAL A 396 -13.94 -9.38 -1.58
C VAL A 396 -15.02 -9.91 -0.64
N ILE A 397 -14.70 -10.93 0.16
CA ILE A 397 -15.70 -11.71 0.92
C ILE A 397 -15.88 -11.17 2.35
N PHE A 398 -14.79 -10.75 2.98
CA PHE A 398 -14.76 -10.28 4.36
C PHE A 398 -14.55 -8.76 4.43
N ASP A 399 -14.13 -8.30 5.60
CA ASP A 399 -13.75 -6.92 5.82
C ASP A 399 -12.32 -6.65 5.29
N LEU A 400 -12.15 -5.46 4.76
CA LEU A 400 -10.89 -4.95 4.25
C LEU A 400 -9.79 -4.90 5.32
N THR A 401 -10.17 -4.60 6.58
CA THR A 401 -9.25 -4.59 7.72
C THR A 401 -8.64 -5.97 7.92
N VAL A 402 -9.49 -6.99 7.95
CA VAL A 402 -9.09 -8.41 8.08
C VAL A 402 -8.17 -8.85 6.92
N ALA A 403 -8.46 -8.39 5.70
CA ALA A 403 -7.64 -8.74 4.52
C ALA A 403 -6.21 -8.22 4.61
N ILE A 404 -6.00 -6.98 5.08
CA ILE A 404 -4.67 -6.39 5.24
C ILE A 404 -3.92 -7.07 6.38
N GLU A 405 -4.56 -7.25 7.54
CA GLU A 405 -3.94 -7.86 8.73
C GLU A 405 -3.50 -9.29 8.44
N ILE A 406 -4.41 -10.13 7.95
CA ILE A 406 -4.11 -11.54 7.64
C ILE A 406 -3.11 -11.62 6.48
N GLY A 407 -3.28 -10.81 5.43
CA GLY A 407 -2.37 -10.78 4.28
C GLY A 407 -0.94 -10.47 4.70
N LEU A 408 -0.75 -9.48 5.59
CA LEU A 408 0.56 -9.11 6.10
C LEU A 408 1.17 -10.20 6.97
N ILE A 409 0.38 -10.81 7.87
CA ILE A 409 0.84 -11.92 8.72
C ILE A 409 1.31 -13.10 7.86
N ILE A 410 0.50 -13.51 6.88
CA ILE A 410 0.85 -14.62 5.97
C ILE A 410 2.09 -14.29 5.15
N ALA A 411 2.19 -13.06 4.64
CA ALA A 411 3.37 -12.63 3.88
C ALA A 411 4.65 -12.68 4.73
N CYS A 412 4.59 -12.24 5.99
CA CYS A 412 5.72 -12.32 6.92
C CYS A 412 6.12 -13.78 7.19
N ILE A 413 5.14 -14.67 7.43
CA ILE A 413 5.40 -16.11 7.67
C ILE A 413 6.04 -16.76 6.42
N LEU A 414 5.49 -16.52 5.23
CA LEU A 414 6.00 -17.09 3.99
C LEU A 414 7.37 -16.50 3.62
N PHE A 415 7.62 -15.24 3.92
CA PHE A 415 8.93 -14.63 3.76
C PHE A 415 9.96 -15.27 4.70
N MET A 416 9.63 -15.43 5.99
CA MET A 416 10.51 -16.13 6.93
C MET A 416 10.81 -17.57 6.47
N LYS A 417 9.79 -18.32 6.05
CA LYS A 417 9.96 -19.67 5.49
C LYS A 417 10.93 -19.65 4.29
N ARG A 418 10.78 -18.72 3.37
CA ARG A 418 11.67 -18.58 2.20
C ARG A 418 13.10 -18.27 2.59
N VAL A 419 13.31 -17.39 3.58
CA VAL A 419 14.65 -17.11 4.11
C VAL A 419 15.26 -18.35 4.75
N MET A 420 14.47 -19.15 5.49
CA MET A 420 14.91 -20.43 6.05
C MET A 420 15.30 -21.45 4.98
N GLU A 421 14.54 -21.55 3.90
CA GLU A 421 14.81 -22.48 2.78
C GLU A 421 16.06 -22.09 1.98
N THR A 422 16.40 -20.80 1.92
CA THR A 422 17.59 -20.30 1.20
C THR A 422 18.88 -20.39 2.01
N THR A 423 18.79 -20.66 3.32
CA THR A 423 20.00 -20.86 4.15
C THR A 423 20.41 -22.32 4.11
N GLU A 424 21.63 -22.56 3.69
CA GLU A 424 22.24 -23.86 3.58
C GLU A 424 23.33 -24.03 4.65
N ILE A 425 23.41 -25.23 5.22
CA ILE A 425 24.48 -25.64 6.10
C ILE A 425 25.13 -26.83 5.42
N SER A 426 26.41 -26.69 5.07
CA SER A 426 27.20 -27.74 4.44
C SER A 426 28.32 -28.19 5.36
N VAL A 427 28.59 -29.49 5.33
CA VAL A 427 29.71 -30.10 6.05
C VAL A 427 30.75 -30.49 5.04
N ILE A 428 31.99 -30.12 5.31
CA ILE A 428 33.14 -30.35 4.45
C ILE A 428 34.16 -31.15 5.26
N THR A 429 34.44 -32.37 4.82
CA THR A 429 35.35 -33.30 5.51
C THR A 429 36.67 -33.49 4.78
N ASP A 430 36.69 -33.25 3.45
CA ASP A 430 37.86 -33.61 2.62
C ASP A 430 38.57 -32.39 2.03
N GLU A 431 37.85 -31.58 1.22
CA GLU A 431 38.46 -30.52 0.44
C GLU A 431 37.53 -29.31 0.34
N ILE A 432 38.09 -28.13 0.52
CA ILE A 432 37.37 -26.84 0.33
C ILE A 432 37.80 -26.23 -1.00
N ASP A 433 36.89 -26.11 -1.94
CA ASP A 433 37.11 -25.36 -3.18
C ASP A 433 36.84 -23.85 -2.95
N PRO A 434 37.90 -23.02 -2.89
CA PRO A 434 37.75 -21.59 -2.69
C PRO A 434 37.15 -20.88 -3.92
N ASN A 435 37.13 -21.53 -5.10
CA ASN A 435 36.69 -20.96 -6.37
C ASN A 435 35.24 -21.25 -6.71
N LYS A 436 34.56 -22.12 -5.96
CA LYS A 436 33.17 -22.56 -6.25
C LYS A 436 32.13 -21.45 -6.40
N GLU A 437 32.49 -20.21 -6.03
CA GLU A 437 31.63 -19.05 -6.08
C GLU A 437 32.34 -17.72 -6.43
N SER A 438 33.60 -17.76 -6.92
CA SER A 438 34.30 -16.53 -7.33
C SER A 438 34.31 -16.40 -8.86
N ASP A 439 33.70 -15.34 -9.38
CA ASP A 439 33.84 -14.89 -10.77
C ASP A 439 35.23 -14.30 -11.07
N LEU A 440 36.17 -14.44 -10.16
CA LEU A 440 37.55 -13.95 -10.29
C LEU A 440 38.41 -14.98 -11.04
N SER A 441 39.11 -14.50 -12.04
CA SER A 441 40.03 -15.29 -12.89
C SER A 441 41.28 -15.82 -12.18
N VAL A 442 41.37 -15.69 -10.88
CA VAL A 442 42.49 -16.23 -10.06
C VAL A 442 42.04 -17.52 -9.41
N HIS A 443 42.49 -18.65 -9.92
CA HIS A 443 42.31 -19.96 -9.30
C HIS A 443 43.20 -20.07 -8.07
N GLU A 444 42.62 -20.12 -6.89
CA GLU A 444 43.32 -20.51 -5.66
C GLU A 444 43.33 -22.05 -5.57
N GLU A 445 44.42 -22.62 -4.98
CA GLU A 445 44.50 -24.06 -4.75
C GLU A 445 43.44 -24.51 -3.74
N ASN A 446 42.91 -25.72 -3.95
CA ASN A 446 41.93 -26.31 -3.04
C ASN A 446 42.58 -26.53 -1.66
N ILE A 447 41.81 -26.24 -0.62
CA ILE A 447 42.28 -26.33 0.77
C ILE A 447 41.91 -27.71 1.32
N ILE A 448 42.91 -28.50 1.65
CA ILE A 448 42.73 -29.84 2.21
C ILE A 448 42.39 -29.74 3.71
N VAL A 449 41.29 -30.39 4.12
CA VAL A 449 40.89 -30.48 5.51
C VAL A 449 41.66 -31.63 6.19
N PRO A 450 42.35 -31.38 7.32
CA PRO A 450 43.11 -32.42 8.04
C PRO A 450 42.17 -33.53 8.58
N LYS A 451 42.68 -34.75 8.68
CA LYS A 451 41.92 -35.84 9.32
C LYS A 451 41.62 -35.50 10.78
N GLY A 452 40.38 -35.75 11.20
CA GLY A 452 39.92 -35.41 12.56
C GLY A 452 39.38 -33.96 12.69
N VAL A 453 39.35 -33.20 11.58
CA VAL A 453 38.76 -31.86 11.52
C VAL A 453 37.50 -31.88 10.64
N GLU A 454 36.42 -31.28 11.10
CA GLU A 454 35.20 -31.05 10.31
C GLU A 454 34.96 -29.56 10.15
N VAL A 455 34.54 -29.12 8.96
CA VAL A 455 34.22 -27.72 8.67
C VAL A 455 32.74 -27.59 8.35
N TYR A 456 32.05 -26.84 9.15
CA TYR A 456 30.63 -26.49 8.96
C TYR A 456 30.56 -25.10 8.34
N GLU A 457 30.10 -24.98 7.11
CA GLU A 457 29.87 -23.68 6.46
C GLU A 457 28.40 -23.31 6.55
N ILE A 458 28.11 -22.14 7.15
CA ILE A 458 26.77 -21.56 7.24
C ILE A 458 26.62 -20.51 6.15
N ASN A 459 25.74 -20.76 5.19
CA ASN A 459 25.43 -19.87 4.08
C ASN A 459 24.08 -19.21 4.31
N GLY A 460 24.05 -17.97 4.78
CA GLY A 460 22.85 -17.20 5.06
C GLY A 460 22.73 -16.72 6.50
N PRO A 461 21.63 -16.05 6.86
CA PRO A 461 21.42 -15.53 8.21
C PRO A 461 21.26 -16.65 9.23
N TYR A 462 21.92 -16.53 10.39
CA TYR A 462 21.83 -17.51 11.47
C TYR A 462 20.89 -17.01 12.57
N PHE A 463 19.65 -17.49 12.55
CA PHE A 463 18.57 -17.04 13.40
C PHE A 463 17.63 -18.20 13.79
N PHE A 464 16.62 -17.93 14.61
CA PHE A 464 15.72 -18.95 15.18
C PHE A 464 15.19 -19.99 14.16
N GLY A 465 14.97 -19.58 12.91
CA GLY A 465 14.43 -20.46 11.87
C GLY A 465 15.41 -21.52 11.35
N ILE A 466 16.72 -21.41 11.63
CA ILE A 466 17.77 -22.27 11.05
C ILE A 466 18.55 -23.00 12.13
N ALA A 467 18.45 -22.52 13.34
CA ALA A 467 19.19 -23.05 14.45
C ALA A 467 18.98 -24.58 14.63
N THR A 468 17.73 -25.04 14.50
CA THR A 468 17.38 -26.48 14.56
C THR A 468 17.99 -27.28 13.41
N LYS A 469 18.08 -26.71 12.21
CA LYS A 469 18.68 -27.38 11.04
C LYS A 469 20.18 -27.63 11.23
N PHE A 470 20.86 -26.73 11.93
CA PHE A 470 22.27 -26.92 12.28
C PHE A 470 22.45 -28.09 13.25
N GLU A 471 21.63 -28.18 14.30
CA GLU A 471 21.65 -29.28 15.26
C GLU A 471 21.35 -30.63 14.59
N GLU A 472 20.32 -30.67 13.71
CA GLU A 472 19.96 -31.88 12.95
C GLU A 472 21.11 -32.33 12.03
N THR A 473 21.77 -31.37 11.35
CA THR A 473 22.93 -31.69 10.49
C THR A 473 24.08 -32.29 11.30
N MET A 474 24.31 -31.76 12.48
CA MET A 474 25.37 -32.27 13.37
C MET A 474 25.05 -33.63 13.96
N ALA A 475 23.80 -33.90 14.31
CA ALA A 475 23.34 -35.17 14.87
C ALA A 475 23.41 -36.34 13.86
N GLN A 476 23.42 -36.06 12.55
CA GLN A 476 23.47 -37.06 11.48
C GLN A 476 24.88 -37.53 11.14
N LEU A 477 25.91 -36.85 11.64
CA LEU A 477 27.31 -37.20 11.37
C LEU A 477 27.84 -38.12 12.49
N GLY A 478 28.13 -39.34 12.13
CA GLY A 478 28.48 -40.43 13.06
C GLY A 478 29.92 -40.41 13.61
N ASP A 479 30.82 -39.58 13.09
CA ASP A 479 32.20 -39.48 13.52
C ASP A 479 32.41 -38.31 14.47
N ASN A 480 32.99 -38.56 15.66
CA ASN A 480 33.38 -37.50 16.59
C ASN A 480 34.69 -36.86 16.14
N PRO A 481 34.71 -35.67 15.51
CA PRO A 481 35.96 -35.01 15.17
C PRO A 481 36.72 -34.56 16.43
N GLN A 482 38.00 -34.31 16.32
CA GLN A 482 38.78 -33.68 17.38
C GLN A 482 38.60 -32.15 17.39
N VAL A 483 38.41 -31.60 16.21
CA VAL A 483 38.18 -30.14 16.01
C VAL A 483 37.03 -29.91 15.07
N ARG A 484 36.19 -28.94 15.44
CA ARG A 484 35.03 -28.51 14.68
C ARG A 484 35.17 -27.03 14.32
N ILE A 485 35.28 -26.72 13.02
CA ILE A 485 35.39 -25.35 12.53
C ILE A 485 34.01 -24.88 12.03
N VAL A 486 33.46 -23.82 12.61
CA VAL A 486 32.24 -23.19 12.15
C VAL A 486 32.63 -21.97 11.31
N ARG A 487 32.41 -22.05 9.98
CA ARG A 487 32.73 -21.02 9.02
C ARG A 487 31.53 -20.09 8.84
N MET A 488 31.69 -18.82 9.25
CA MET A 488 30.60 -17.84 9.31
C MET A 488 30.76 -16.68 8.29
N ARG A 489 31.64 -16.85 7.29
CA ARG A 489 31.94 -15.79 6.30
C ARG A 489 30.69 -15.25 5.61
N LYS A 490 29.73 -16.11 5.33
CA LYS A 490 28.47 -15.79 4.62
C LYS A 490 27.29 -15.55 5.56
N VAL A 491 27.51 -15.42 6.87
CA VAL A 491 26.48 -15.11 7.85
C VAL A 491 26.33 -13.60 7.99
N PRO A 492 25.28 -12.97 7.44
CA PRO A 492 25.12 -11.51 7.47
C PRO A 492 24.71 -10.97 8.85
N PHE A 493 23.96 -11.76 9.63
CA PHE A 493 23.56 -11.44 11.00
C PHE A 493 23.27 -12.71 11.80
N ILE A 494 23.30 -12.56 13.11
CA ILE A 494 22.95 -13.58 14.10
C ILE A 494 22.00 -12.96 15.13
N ASP A 495 20.98 -13.72 15.57
CA ASP A 495 20.07 -13.33 16.64
C ASP A 495 20.39 -14.03 17.97
N SER A 496 19.59 -13.76 19.01
CA SER A 496 19.76 -14.37 20.33
C SER A 496 19.63 -15.90 20.30
N THR A 497 18.77 -16.45 19.43
CA THR A 497 18.61 -17.90 19.27
C THR A 497 19.83 -18.52 18.62
N GLY A 498 20.37 -17.88 17.58
CA GLY A 498 21.62 -18.31 16.96
C GLY A 498 22.81 -18.31 17.92
N ILE A 499 22.89 -17.27 18.78
CA ILE A 499 23.95 -17.23 19.84
C ILE A 499 23.74 -18.37 20.84
N HIS A 500 22.52 -18.59 21.31
CA HIS A 500 22.21 -19.68 22.24
C HIS A 500 22.60 -21.03 21.66
N ASN A 501 22.32 -21.29 20.40
CA ASN A 501 22.67 -22.55 19.74
C ASN A 501 24.18 -22.71 19.51
N LEU A 502 24.88 -21.61 19.20
CA LEU A 502 26.36 -21.66 19.18
C LEU A 502 26.93 -21.96 20.57
N THR A 503 26.33 -21.40 21.62
CA THR A 503 26.71 -21.68 23.01
C THR A 503 26.52 -23.17 23.36
N ASN A 504 25.32 -23.68 23.06
CA ASN A 504 25.01 -25.11 23.26
C ASN A 504 25.98 -26.02 22.49
N LEU A 505 26.30 -25.66 21.23
CA LEU A 505 27.28 -26.38 20.42
C LEU A 505 28.65 -26.43 21.10
N CYS A 506 29.13 -25.29 21.62
CA CYS A 506 30.41 -25.23 22.31
C CYS A 506 30.40 -26.08 23.60
N GLU A 507 29.35 -25.99 24.41
CA GLU A 507 29.21 -26.76 25.64
C GLU A 507 29.11 -28.28 25.40
N MET A 508 28.34 -28.68 24.38
CA MET A 508 28.26 -30.10 23.98
C MET A 508 29.61 -30.61 23.45
N SER A 509 30.23 -29.83 22.56
CA SER A 509 31.54 -30.18 22.01
C SER A 509 32.62 -30.30 23.09
N GLN A 510 32.62 -29.41 24.10
CA GLN A 510 33.53 -29.48 25.24
C GLN A 510 33.35 -30.78 26.07
N LYS A 511 32.08 -31.21 26.28
CA LYS A 511 31.79 -32.49 26.97
C LYS A 511 32.39 -33.68 26.22
N ASP A 512 32.37 -33.65 24.90
CA ASP A 512 32.89 -34.69 24.01
C ASP A 512 34.38 -34.48 23.70
N LYS A 513 35.04 -33.52 24.35
CA LYS A 513 36.47 -33.15 24.15
C LYS A 513 36.78 -32.66 22.73
N ILE A 514 35.81 -32.09 22.06
CA ILE A 514 35.93 -31.49 20.72
C ILE A 514 36.18 -29.99 20.87
N THR A 515 37.23 -29.49 20.23
CA THR A 515 37.49 -28.04 20.21
C THR A 515 36.70 -27.36 19.09
N VAL A 516 35.99 -26.30 19.42
CA VAL A 516 35.23 -25.48 18.44
C VAL A 516 36.04 -24.24 18.05
N ILE A 517 36.16 -23.98 16.75
CA ILE A 517 36.83 -22.80 16.18
C ILE A 517 35.85 -22.03 15.31
N LEU A 518 35.76 -20.71 15.49
CA LEU A 518 35.01 -19.85 14.55
C LEU A 518 35.95 -19.29 13.48
N SER A 519 35.50 -19.31 12.23
CA SER A 519 36.25 -18.80 11.08
C SER A 519 35.46 -17.78 10.26
N GLY A 520 36.11 -16.66 9.95
CA GLY A 520 35.61 -15.67 9.01
C GLY A 520 34.37 -14.90 9.49
N VAL A 521 34.26 -14.60 10.78
CA VAL A 521 33.15 -13.83 11.36
C VAL A 521 33.20 -12.40 10.85
N ASN A 522 32.10 -11.91 10.24
CA ASN A 522 32.05 -10.53 9.77
C ASN A 522 31.92 -9.53 10.92
N ALA A 523 32.21 -8.23 10.64
CA ALA A 523 32.27 -7.19 11.66
C ALA A 523 30.95 -6.98 12.44
N ASN A 524 29.78 -7.23 11.81
CA ASN A 524 28.49 -7.07 12.47
C ASN A 524 28.22 -8.22 13.45
N VAL A 525 28.45 -9.46 13.01
CA VAL A 525 28.28 -10.66 13.84
C VAL A 525 29.32 -10.66 14.97
N HIS A 526 30.57 -10.24 14.68
CA HIS A 526 31.64 -10.11 15.67
C HIS A 526 31.21 -9.22 16.85
N LYS A 527 30.70 -8.04 16.59
CA LYS A 527 30.19 -7.12 17.63
C LYS A 527 29.10 -7.74 18.50
N VAL A 528 28.22 -8.54 17.89
CA VAL A 528 27.11 -9.18 18.60
C VAL A 528 27.61 -10.30 19.49
N LEU A 529 28.53 -11.16 18.99
CA LEU A 529 29.14 -12.26 19.74
C LEU A 529 30.04 -11.76 20.88
N GLU A 530 30.79 -10.68 20.65
CA GLU A 530 31.61 -10.06 21.69
C GLU A 530 30.74 -9.48 22.81
N LYS A 531 29.68 -8.73 22.45
CA LYS A 531 28.75 -8.14 23.43
C LYS A 531 27.97 -9.19 24.24
N SER A 532 27.73 -10.37 23.67
CA SER A 532 27.01 -11.45 24.35
C SER A 532 27.88 -12.26 25.33
N GLY A 533 29.19 -11.99 25.41
CA GLY A 533 30.14 -12.79 26.21
C GLY A 533 30.50 -14.13 25.59
N PHE A 534 30.03 -14.46 24.38
CA PHE A 534 30.29 -15.75 23.74
C PHE A 534 31.78 -16.04 23.55
N TYR A 535 32.60 -15.02 23.34
CA TYR A 535 34.05 -15.17 23.17
C TYR A 535 34.80 -15.57 24.42
N GLU A 536 34.21 -15.33 25.61
CA GLU A 536 34.76 -15.79 26.87
C GLU A 536 34.60 -17.32 27.01
N LEU A 537 33.51 -17.87 26.49
CA LEU A 537 33.26 -19.31 26.45
C LEU A 537 34.14 -20.03 25.44
N LEU A 538 34.30 -19.44 24.24
CA LEU A 538 35.03 -20.09 23.12
C LEU A 538 36.55 -20.04 23.28
N GLY A 539 37.08 -18.99 23.92
CA GLY A 539 38.49 -18.64 23.93
C GLY A 539 38.90 -17.79 22.73
N LYS A 540 39.65 -16.72 22.97
CA LYS A 540 40.04 -15.77 21.91
C LYS A 540 40.91 -16.38 20.83
N GLU A 541 41.71 -17.39 21.18
CA GLU A 541 42.60 -18.15 20.29
C GLU A 541 41.84 -19.00 19.26
N ASN A 542 40.56 -19.28 19.52
CA ASN A 542 39.69 -20.07 18.64
C ASN A 542 38.82 -19.20 17.73
N ILE A 543 39.07 -17.89 17.66
CA ILE A 543 38.41 -16.96 16.77
C ILE A 543 39.37 -16.57 15.66
N CYS A 544 39.19 -17.16 14.49
CA CYS A 544 40.09 -17.00 13.36
C CYS A 544 39.54 -16.08 12.28
N PRO A 545 40.36 -15.17 11.70
CA PRO A 545 39.90 -14.20 10.70
C PRO A 545 39.50 -14.85 9.37
N ASN A 546 40.08 -16.03 9.06
CA ASN A 546 39.80 -16.75 7.81
C ASN A 546 40.01 -18.26 8.02
N ILE A 547 39.65 -19.04 6.99
CA ILE A 547 39.71 -20.50 7.05
C ILE A 547 41.13 -21.04 7.13
N ASN A 548 42.13 -20.40 6.52
CA ASN A 548 43.52 -20.86 6.54
C ASN A 548 44.08 -20.83 7.97
N VAL A 549 43.89 -19.70 8.67
CA VAL A 549 44.31 -19.57 10.08
C VAL A 549 43.56 -20.54 11.00
N ALA A 550 42.25 -20.81 10.71
CA ALA A 550 41.45 -21.76 11.45
C ALA A 550 41.96 -23.20 11.26
N LEU A 551 42.36 -23.56 10.05
CA LEU A 551 42.93 -24.89 9.75
C LEU A 551 44.35 -25.07 10.33
N GLU A 552 45.20 -24.03 10.33
CA GLU A 552 46.50 -24.05 11.03
C GLU A 552 46.30 -24.26 12.53
N ARG A 553 45.33 -23.52 13.13
CA ARG A 553 44.97 -23.73 14.54
C ARG A 553 44.46 -25.16 14.80
N ALA A 554 43.58 -25.67 13.92
CA ALA A 554 43.06 -27.03 14.04
C ALA A 554 44.16 -28.08 13.94
N LYS A 555 45.15 -27.95 13.02
CA LYS A 555 46.31 -28.83 12.91
C LYS A 555 47.10 -28.89 14.21
N SER A 556 47.37 -27.75 14.84
CA SER A 556 48.08 -27.69 16.13
C SER A 556 47.34 -28.33 17.31
N LEU A 557 46.07 -28.68 17.16
CA LEU A 557 45.25 -29.34 18.18
C LEU A 557 45.05 -30.83 17.92
N VAL A 558 45.26 -31.28 16.68
CA VAL A 558 45.12 -32.69 16.26
C VAL A 558 46.48 -33.42 16.32
N GLU A 559 47.60 -32.69 16.13
CA GLU A 559 48.98 -33.19 16.36
C GLU A 559 49.31 -33.24 17.85
#